data_fc29b85f3a2c3ef3dfc101f2357201d0
#
_entry.id   fc29b85f3a2c3ef3dfc101f2357201d0
#
_cell.length_a   1.000
_cell.length_b   1.000
_cell.length_c   1.000
_cell.angle_alpha   90.00
_cell.angle_beta   90.00
_cell.angle_gamma   90.00
#
_symmetry.space_group_name_H-M   'P 1'
#
loop_
_entity.id
_entity.type
_entity.pdbx_description
1 polymer ?
#
loop_
_entity_poly.entity_id
_entity_poly.type
_entity_poly.pdbx_seq_one_letter_code
_entity_poly.pdbx_strand_id
1 'polypeptide(L)'
;MERFKLSPCGRYVGLVGSSRKGGGLINVLDSGTAQWIAQVRVDGRGGVADFAWWSDGEGMTVASKNGEVSEWDGKVRRVIARWVDAGAVGTTVLSLGGRSGRTQLGGDRWVAIGSSSGVVNVYDRRDWATAYANADADAIPRNPSPVRALDQLTTPISHLVFAPDGQMLVMGSRWKRDALRLGMFFFPALLPFYYLVVLF
;
A
#
# COMPACT_ATOMS: atom_id res chain seq x y z
N MET A 1 4.35 15.74 9.20
CA MET A 1 4.73 16.09 7.83
C MET A 1 3.53 15.73 6.97
N GLU A 2 2.89 16.70 6.39
CA GLU A 2 1.78 16.46 5.47
C GLU A 2 2.35 15.92 4.18
N ARG A 3 1.79 14.81 3.70
CA ARG A 3 2.19 14.20 2.44
C ARG A 3 1.10 14.43 1.42
N PHE A 4 1.48 14.68 0.19
CA PHE A 4 0.56 14.69 -0.94
C PHE A 4 1.06 13.77 -2.04
N LYS A 5 0.15 13.16 -2.79
CA LYS A 5 0.48 12.33 -3.96
C LYS A 5 -0.53 12.60 -5.06
N LEU A 6 -0.02 12.80 -6.27
CA LEU A 6 -0.82 12.91 -7.49
C LEU A 6 -1.20 11.50 -7.96
N SER A 7 -2.43 11.33 -8.42
CA SER A 7 -2.85 10.07 -9.04
C SER A 7 -2.14 9.84 -10.37
N PRO A 8 -1.88 8.58 -10.77
CA PRO A 8 -1.24 8.25 -12.05
C PRO A 8 -1.97 8.81 -13.27
N CYS A 9 -3.29 8.92 -13.22
CA CYS A 9 -4.09 9.55 -14.28
C CYS A 9 -3.99 11.09 -14.30
N GLY A 10 -3.31 11.72 -13.34
CA GLY A 10 -3.15 13.16 -13.21
C GLY A 10 -4.41 13.92 -12.76
N ARG A 11 -5.55 13.24 -12.56
CA ARG A 11 -6.83 13.88 -12.26
C ARG A 11 -7.03 14.22 -10.80
N TYR A 12 -6.45 13.44 -9.88
CA TYR A 12 -6.70 13.57 -8.45
C TYR A 12 -5.42 13.86 -7.68
N VAL A 13 -5.55 14.66 -6.63
CA VAL A 13 -4.50 14.89 -5.63
C VAL A 13 -5.00 14.41 -4.28
N GLY A 14 -4.27 13.50 -3.65
CA GLY A 14 -4.51 13.08 -2.27
C GLY A 14 -3.63 13.86 -1.30
N LEU A 15 -4.25 14.47 -0.30
CA LEU A 15 -3.57 15.23 0.76
C LEU A 15 -3.80 14.56 2.10
N VAL A 16 -2.73 14.16 2.76
CA VAL A 16 -2.81 13.62 4.14
C VAL A 16 -3.03 14.76 5.12
N GLY A 17 -4.06 14.64 5.91
CA GLY A 17 -4.38 15.55 7.00
C GLY A 17 -4.57 14.81 8.32
N SER A 18 -4.68 15.57 9.40
CA SER A 18 -5.01 15.07 10.72
C SER A 18 -6.40 15.51 11.14
N SER A 19 -7.15 14.62 11.75
CA SER A 19 -8.41 14.96 12.39
C SER A 19 -8.16 15.56 13.79
N ARG A 20 -9.00 16.49 14.21
CA ARG A 20 -8.97 17.04 15.60
C ARG A 20 -9.10 15.98 16.68
N LYS A 21 -9.65 14.81 16.37
CA LYS A 21 -9.82 13.66 17.29
C LYS A 21 -8.66 12.66 17.22
N GLY A 22 -7.54 13.00 16.56
CA GLY A 22 -6.34 12.15 16.47
C GLY A 22 -6.40 11.07 15.39
N GLY A 23 -7.48 10.99 14.59
CA GLY A 23 -7.57 10.09 13.44
C GLY A 23 -6.90 10.70 12.20
N GLY A 24 -6.48 9.83 11.26
CA GLY A 24 -5.98 10.25 9.96
C GLY A 24 -7.09 10.49 8.96
N LEU A 25 -6.85 11.37 8.00
CA LEU A 25 -7.74 11.56 6.87
C LEU A 25 -6.92 11.87 5.61
N ILE A 26 -7.49 11.50 4.46
CA ILE A 26 -6.97 11.90 3.17
C ILE A 26 -8.04 12.70 2.46
N ASN A 27 -7.70 13.91 2.09
CA ASN A 27 -8.54 14.78 1.30
C ASN A 27 -8.21 14.56 -0.18
N VAL A 28 -9.20 14.26 -0.98
CA VAL A 28 -9.09 14.08 -2.42
C VAL A 28 -9.62 15.30 -3.14
N LEU A 29 -8.77 15.93 -3.94
CA LEU A 29 -9.12 17.08 -4.77
C LEU A 29 -8.99 16.73 -6.24
N ASP A 30 -9.79 17.38 -7.07
CA ASP A 30 -9.59 17.41 -8.52
C ASP A 30 -8.41 18.35 -8.84
N SER A 31 -7.43 17.87 -9.61
CA SER A 31 -6.22 18.62 -9.91
C SER A 31 -6.45 19.80 -10.86
N GLY A 32 -7.47 19.72 -11.72
CA GLY A 32 -7.80 20.77 -12.68
C GLY A 32 -8.62 21.91 -12.08
N THR A 33 -9.55 21.58 -11.18
CA THR A 33 -10.49 22.56 -10.59
C THR A 33 -10.15 22.95 -9.16
N ALA A 34 -9.23 22.23 -8.52
CA ALA A 34 -8.89 22.33 -7.10
C ALA A 34 -10.11 22.12 -6.16
N GLN A 35 -11.17 21.51 -6.66
CA GLN A 35 -12.38 21.25 -5.87
C GLN A 35 -12.25 19.98 -5.05
N TRP A 36 -12.86 19.99 -3.90
CA TRP A 36 -12.98 18.82 -3.04
C TRP A 36 -13.88 17.76 -3.66
N ILE A 37 -13.39 16.52 -3.76
CA ILE A 37 -14.16 15.38 -4.30
C ILE A 37 -14.62 14.46 -3.18
N ALA A 38 -13.69 14.09 -2.28
CA ALA A 38 -13.95 13.13 -1.24
C ALA A 38 -13.00 13.32 -0.05
N GLN A 39 -13.40 12.73 1.09
CA GLN A 39 -12.58 12.60 2.26
C GLN A 39 -12.55 11.14 2.70
N VAL A 40 -11.38 10.53 2.66
CA VAL A 40 -11.16 9.16 3.14
C VAL A 40 -10.72 9.25 4.59
N ARG A 41 -11.55 8.75 5.50
CA ARG A 41 -11.22 8.68 6.93
C ARG A 41 -10.59 7.34 7.23
N VAL A 42 -9.48 7.39 7.95
CA VAL A 42 -8.82 6.22 8.50
C VAL A 42 -9.28 6.10 9.95
N ASP A 43 -10.01 5.02 10.22
CA ASP A 43 -10.45 4.72 11.57
C ASP A 43 -9.25 4.26 12.40
N GLY A 44 -9.27 4.58 13.68
CA GLY A 44 -8.21 4.18 14.60
C GLY A 44 -7.30 5.33 15.06
N ARG A 45 -6.60 5.06 16.14
CA ARG A 45 -5.61 6.00 16.72
C ARG A 45 -4.30 5.85 15.95
N GLY A 46 -3.66 6.95 15.60
CA GLY A 46 -2.31 6.92 15.01
C GLY A 46 -2.18 7.65 13.67
N GLY A 47 -3.29 7.95 12.99
CA GLY A 47 -3.28 8.69 11.74
C GLY A 47 -2.78 7.86 10.54
N VAL A 48 -2.66 8.51 9.39
CA VAL A 48 -2.16 7.89 8.16
C VAL A 48 -0.65 7.70 8.26
N ALA A 49 -0.18 6.47 8.01
CA ALA A 49 1.24 6.18 7.84
C ALA A 49 1.69 6.53 6.42
N ASP A 50 0.98 5.98 5.44
CA ASP A 50 1.23 6.23 4.03
C ASP A 50 0.00 5.85 3.20
N PHE A 51 -0.04 6.27 1.93
CA PHE A 51 -1.05 5.84 0.97
C PHE A 51 -0.44 5.73 -0.42
N ALA A 52 -1.04 4.91 -1.28
CA ALA A 52 -0.65 4.79 -2.68
C ALA A 52 -1.90 4.78 -3.57
N TRP A 53 -1.84 5.51 -4.66
CA TRP A 53 -2.86 5.45 -5.71
C TRP A 53 -2.73 4.12 -6.46
N TRP A 54 -3.84 3.54 -6.88
CA TRP A 54 -3.84 2.43 -7.81
C TRP A 54 -3.31 2.87 -9.17
N SER A 55 -2.77 1.93 -9.93
CA SER A 55 -2.16 2.24 -11.24
C SER A 55 -3.14 2.83 -12.26
N ASP A 56 -4.44 2.54 -12.13
CA ASP A 56 -5.48 3.16 -12.96
C ASP A 56 -5.82 4.60 -12.52
N GLY A 57 -5.35 5.01 -11.34
CA GLY A 57 -5.63 6.33 -10.77
C GLY A 57 -7.04 6.53 -10.22
N GLU A 58 -7.88 5.49 -10.23
CA GLU A 58 -9.29 5.57 -9.83
C GLU A 58 -9.54 5.19 -8.36
N GLY A 59 -8.54 4.63 -7.68
CA GLY A 59 -8.63 4.26 -6.28
C GLY A 59 -7.31 4.40 -5.55
N MET A 60 -7.32 4.13 -4.24
CA MET A 60 -6.13 4.16 -3.41
C MET A 60 -6.18 3.15 -2.28
N THR A 61 -5.01 2.70 -1.88
CA THR A 61 -4.78 1.91 -0.66
C THR A 61 -4.14 2.81 0.38
N VAL A 62 -4.68 2.82 1.59
CA VAL A 62 -4.26 3.68 2.70
C VAL A 62 -3.88 2.82 3.89
N ALA A 63 -2.69 3.01 4.43
CA ALA A 63 -2.24 2.34 5.64
C ALA A 63 -2.19 3.31 6.83
N SER A 64 -2.75 2.87 7.95
CA SER A 64 -2.63 3.58 9.23
C SER A 64 -1.34 3.17 9.95
N LYS A 65 -0.89 3.99 10.88
CA LYS A 65 0.26 3.65 11.73
C LYS A 65 0.04 2.42 12.61
N ASN A 66 -1.21 2.03 12.85
CA ASN A 66 -1.57 0.87 13.65
C ASN A 66 -1.63 -0.44 12.84
N GLY A 67 -1.32 -0.39 11.53
CA GLY A 67 -1.38 -1.55 10.65
C GLY A 67 -2.75 -1.78 10.00
N GLU A 68 -3.74 -0.95 10.26
CA GLU A 68 -5.01 -1.04 9.54
C GLU A 68 -4.84 -0.50 8.11
N VAL A 69 -5.33 -1.25 7.14
CA VAL A 69 -5.30 -0.90 5.73
C VAL A 69 -6.71 -0.76 5.21
N SER A 70 -6.96 0.33 4.52
CA SER A 70 -8.25 0.64 3.89
C SER A 70 -8.07 0.79 2.38
N GLU A 71 -8.97 0.21 1.61
CA GLU A 71 -9.00 0.37 0.17
C GLU A 71 -10.19 1.23 -0.22
N TRP A 72 -9.92 2.33 -0.86
CA TRP A 72 -10.90 3.31 -1.30
C TRP A 72 -11.04 3.29 -2.82
N ASP A 73 -12.27 3.18 -3.28
CA ASP A 73 -12.61 3.25 -4.71
C ASP A 73 -13.21 4.62 -5.04
N GLY A 74 -12.58 5.34 -5.97
CA GLY A 74 -12.99 6.66 -6.40
C GLY A 74 -14.25 6.66 -7.26
N LYS A 75 -14.59 5.55 -7.93
CA LYS A 75 -15.80 5.44 -8.74
C LYS A 75 -17.06 5.45 -7.88
N VAL A 76 -17.03 4.66 -6.81
CA VAL A 76 -18.12 4.58 -5.83
C VAL A 76 -17.93 5.52 -4.64
N ARG A 77 -16.78 6.19 -4.56
CA ARG A 77 -16.40 7.18 -3.52
C ARG A 77 -16.54 6.67 -2.08
N ARG A 78 -16.21 5.41 -1.86
CA ARG A 78 -16.27 4.79 -0.53
C ARG A 78 -15.11 3.83 -0.28
N VAL A 79 -14.88 3.52 0.97
CA VAL A 79 -14.00 2.41 1.36
C VAL A 79 -14.70 1.10 1.03
N ILE A 80 -14.06 0.27 0.22
CA ILE A 80 -14.59 -1.02 -0.26
C ILE A 80 -14.03 -2.20 0.53
N ALA A 81 -12.91 -2.02 1.23
CA ALA A 81 -12.32 -3.07 2.03
C ALA A 81 -11.50 -2.51 3.19
N ARG A 82 -11.43 -3.28 4.28
CA ARG A 82 -10.58 -3.02 5.44
C ARG A 82 -9.97 -4.31 5.95
N TRP A 83 -8.67 -4.29 6.18
CA TRP A 83 -7.94 -5.40 6.72
C TRP A 83 -6.76 -4.92 7.57
N VAL A 84 -6.11 -5.82 8.28
CA VAL A 84 -5.00 -5.50 9.19
C VAL A 84 -3.75 -6.24 8.71
N ASP A 85 -2.64 -5.52 8.64
CA ASP A 85 -1.32 -6.07 8.31
C ASP A 85 -0.86 -7.05 9.39
N ALA A 86 -0.41 -8.23 8.99
CA ALA A 86 -0.02 -9.30 9.91
C ALA A 86 1.21 -8.90 10.73
N GLY A 87 1.08 -8.93 12.06
CA GLY A 87 2.18 -8.61 12.98
C GLY A 87 2.65 -7.15 12.88
N ALA A 88 1.77 -6.24 12.45
CA ALA A 88 2.11 -4.84 12.28
C ALA A 88 2.62 -4.20 13.58
N VAL A 89 3.88 -3.80 13.55
CA VAL A 89 4.52 -3.00 14.60
C VAL A 89 4.87 -1.65 14.01
N GLY A 90 3.88 -0.74 14.00
CA GLY A 90 4.07 0.62 13.51
C GLY A 90 4.35 0.67 11.99
N THR A 91 3.30 0.67 11.17
CA THR A 91 3.42 0.85 9.72
C THR A 91 4.08 2.17 9.38
N THR A 92 5.02 2.17 8.44
CA THR A 92 5.80 3.34 8.05
C THR A 92 5.60 3.75 6.60
N VAL A 93 5.49 2.78 5.69
CA VAL A 93 5.43 3.04 4.24
C VAL A 93 4.63 1.94 3.54
N LEU A 94 4.00 2.30 2.43
CA LEU A 94 3.20 1.40 1.60
C LEU A 94 3.58 1.59 0.13
N SER A 95 3.64 0.48 -0.62
CA SER A 95 3.85 0.50 -2.07
C SER A 95 2.92 -0.49 -2.77
N LEU A 96 2.41 -0.10 -3.93
CA LEU A 96 1.65 -0.96 -4.83
C LEU A 96 2.47 -1.25 -6.08
N GLY A 97 2.21 -2.38 -6.73
CA GLY A 97 2.88 -2.71 -7.98
C GLY A 97 2.51 -4.06 -8.56
N GLY A 98 3.14 -4.35 -9.70
CA GLY A 98 2.86 -5.55 -10.47
C GLY A 98 1.54 -5.47 -11.23
N ARG A 99 1.58 -5.73 -12.53
CA ARG A 99 0.36 -5.73 -13.36
C ARG A 99 -0.52 -6.93 -13.02
N SER A 100 -1.74 -6.68 -12.59
CA SER A 100 -2.71 -7.74 -12.30
C SER A 100 -3.45 -8.23 -13.53
N GLY A 101 -3.51 -7.43 -14.59
CA GLY A 101 -4.40 -7.65 -15.73
C GLY A 101 -5.89 -7.58 -15.37
N ARG A 102 -6.23 -7.31 -14.12
CA ARG A 102 -7.61 -7.23 -13.61
C ARG A 102 -7.93 -5.79 -13.26
N THR A 103 -8.92 -5.22 -13.93
CA THR A 103 -9.36 -3.84 -13.71
C THR A 103 -9.96 -3.60 -12.31
N GLN A 104 -10.53 -4.64 -11.71
CA GLN A 104 -11.12 -4.57 -10.35
C GLN A 104 -10.09 -4.27 -9.26
N LEU A 105 -8.81 -4.56 -9.50
CA LEU A 105 -7.71 -4.29 -8.57
C LEU A 105 -6.99 -2.96 -8.86
N GLY A 106 -7.57 -2.11 -9.72
CA GLY A 106 -6.91 -0.87 -10.11
C GLY A 106 -5.59 -1.06 -10.87
N GLY A 107 -5.37 -2.26 -11.42
CA GLY A 107 -4.16 -2.60 -12.18
C GLY A 107 -3.00 -3.17 -11.36
N ASP A 108 -3.04 -3.09 -10.02
CA ASP A 108 -1.95 -3.55 -9.17
C ASP A 108 -2.21 -4.92 -8.55
N ARG A 109 -1.23 -5.80 -8.65
CA ARG A 109 -1.27 -7.14 -8.07
C ARG A 109 -0.82 -7.16 -6.62
N TRP A 110 0.29 -6.46 -6.35
CA TRP A 110 0.98 -6.54 -5.07
C TRP A 110 0.71 -5.33 -4.21
N VAL A 111 0.62 -5.55 -2.91
CA VAL A 111 0.76 -4.52 -1.89
C VAL A 111 1.88 -4.92 -0.94
N ALA A 112 2.85 -4.02 -0.74
CA ALA A 112 3.93 -4.17 0.21
C ALA A 112 3.79 -3.13 1.32
N ILE A 113 3.91 -3.58 2.57
CA ILE A 113 3.78 -2.73 3.76
C ILE A 113 5.06 -2.87 4.58
N GLY A 114 5.73 -1.75 4.80
CA GLY A 114 6.92 -1.65 5.64
C GLY A 114 6.59 -1.20 7.05
N SER A 115 7.31 -1.78 8.01
CA SER A 115 7.11 -1.53 9.43
C SER A 115 8.30 -0.82 10.08
N SER A 116 8.09 -0.31 11.29
CA SER A 116 9.15 0.26 12.12
C SER A 116 10.14 -0.80 12.64
N SER A 117 9.76 -2.08 12.64
CA SER A 117 10.66 -3.20 13.00
C SER A 117 11.62 -3.60 11.89
N GLY A 118 11.45 -3.05 10.66
CA GLY A 118 12.28 -3.42 9.51
C GLY A 118 11.71 -4.56 8.68
N VAL A 119 10.58 -5.12 9.07
CA VAL A 119 9.88 -6.17 8.31
C VAL A 119 9.02 -5.52 7.21
N VAL A 120 9.01 -6.16 6.04
CA VAL A 120 8.11 -5.82 4.93
C VAL A 120 7.22 -7.00 4.64
N ASN A 121 5.91 -6.84 4.79
CA ASN A 121 4.91 -7.82 4.41
C ASN A 121 4.42 -7.56 2.99
N VAL A 122 4.33 -8.61 2.18
CA VAL A 122 3.84 -8.55 0.81
C VAL A 122 2.61 -9.42 0.65
N TYR A 123 1.57 -8.85 0.08
CA TYR A 123 0.26 -9.49 -0.14
C TYR A 123 -0.06 -9.56 -1.62
N ASP A 124 -0.72 -10.65 -2.05
CA ASP A 124 -1.27 -10.78 -3.40
C ASP A 124 -2.74 -10.36 -3.42
N ARG A 125 -3.04 -9.22 -4.02
CA ARG A 125 -4.40 -8.69 -4.09
C ARG A 125 -5.32 -9.51 -5.00
N ARG A 126 -4.78 -10.43 -5.82
CA ARG A 126 -5.60 -11.31 -6.67
C ARG A 126 -6.48 -12.24 -5.85
N ASP A 127 -6.03 -12.62 -4.66
CA ASP A 127 -6.80 -13.45 -3.76
C ASP A 127 -8.09 -12.75 -3.29
N TRP A 128 -8.12 -11.42 -3.37
CA TRP A 128 -9.25 -10.57 -2.99
C TRP A 128 -10.11 -10.12 -4.16
N ALA A 129 -9.72 -10.43 -5.40
CA ALA A 129 -10.41 -9.95 -6.60
C ALA A 129 -11.90 -10.33 -6.65
N THR A 130 -12.25 -11.50 -6.13
CA THR A 130 -13.63 -11.96 -6.08
C THR A 130 -14.47 -11.15 -5.08
N ALA A 131 -13.87 -10.77 -3.96
CA ALA A 131 -14.49 -9.91 -2.96
C ALA A 131 -14.80 -8.53 -3.53
N TYR A 132 -13.86 -7.95 -4.25
CA TYR A 132 -14.07 -6.65 -4.93
C TYR A 132 -15.15 -6.72 -6.02
N ALA A 133 -15.17 -7.81 -6.81
CA ALA A 133 -16.16 -7.98 -7.88
C ALA A 133 -17.59 -8.05 -7.34
N ASN A 134 -17.77 -8.64 -6.17
CA ASN A 134 -19.09 -8.84 -5.54
C ASN A 134 -19.49 -7.67 -4.63
N ALA A 135 -18.64 -6.65 -4.49
CA ALA A 135 -18.79 -5.54 -3.54
C ALA A 135 -19.02 -6.03 -2.07
N ASP A 136 -18.57 -7.22 -1.78
CA ASP A 136 -18.65 -7.84 -0.47
C ASP A 136 -17.38 -7.55 0.34
N ALA A 137 -17.44 -6.49 1.13
CA ALA A 137 -16.32 -6.04 1.96
C ALA A 137 -15.93 -7.07 3.04
N ASP A 138 -16.84 -7.96 3.40
CA ASP A 138 -16.61 -9.00 4.41
C ASP A 138 -15.95 -10.26 3.82
N ALA A 139 -15.87 -10.36 2.48
CA ALA A 139 -15.21 -11.47 1.81
C ALA A 139 -13.67 -11.37 1.83
N ILE A 140 -13.12 -10.21 2.18
CA ILE A 140 -11.68 -10.09 2.44
C ILE A 140 -11.41 -10.47 3.90
N PRO A 141 -10.50 -11.41 4.16
CA PRO A 141 -10.13 -11.74 5.53
C PRO A 141 -9.66 -10.49 6.28
N ARG A 142 -10.17 -10.26 7.48
CA ARG A 142 -9.76 -9.10 8.29
C ARG A 142 -8.26 -9.11 8.62
N ASN A 143 -7.67 -10.30 8.73
CA ASN A 143 -6.24 -10.51 8.95
C ASN A 143 -5.71 -11.45 7.85
N PRO A 144 -5.43 -10.95 6.65
CA PRO A 144 -4.87 -11.77 5.58
C PRO A 144 -3.44 -12.19 5.94
N SER A 145 -3.07 -13.40 5.53
CA SER A 145 -1.68 -13.84 5.65
C SER A 145 -0.84 -13.25 4.52
N PRO A 146 0.34 -12.67 4.81
CA PRO A 146 1.23 -12.21 3.76
C PRO A 146 1.75 -13.40 2.95
N VAL A 147 1.87 -13.22 1.64
CA VAL A 147 2.53 -14.20 0.75
C VAL A 147 4.01 -14.30 1.10
N ARG A 148 4.59 -13.17 1.54
CA ARG A 148 5.98 -13.08 2.01
C ARG A 148 6.12 -12.05 3.13
N ALA A 149 6.97 -12.37 4.09
CA ALA A 149 7.52 -11.44 5.07
C ALA A 149 9.03 -11.36 4.81
N LEU A 150 9.52 -10.14 4.58
CA LEU A 150 10.92 -9.83 4.30
C LEU A 150 11.50 -9.14 5.53
N ASP A 151 12.47 -9.76 6.17
CA ASP A 151 13.06 -9.34 7.45
C ASP A 151 14.56 -8.99 7.37
N GLN A 152 15.05 -8.70 6.15
CA GLN A 152 16.48 -8.44 5.92
C GLN A 152 16.97 -7.10 6.49
N LEU A 153 16.07 -6.22 6.87
CA LEU A 153 16.39 -4.96 7.52
C LEU A 153 15.98 -5.01 8.99
N THR A 154 16.84 -4.47 9.84
CA THR A 154 16.60 -4.39 11.30
C THR A 154 16.23 -2.97 11.74
N THR A 155 16.07 -2.06 10.81
CA THR A 155 15.77 -0.65 11.03
C THR A 155 14.48 -0.28 10.32
N PRO A 156 13.73 0.75 10.77
CA PRO A 156 12.46 1.15 10.17
C PRO A 156 12.56 1.31 8.65
N ILE A 157 11.61 0.72 7.94
CA ILE A 157 11.52 0.87 6.50
C ILE A 157 11.06 2.28 6.17
N SER A 158 11.81 2.99 5.33
CA SER A 158 11.47 4.36 4.92
C SER A 158 11.09 4.48 3.46
N HIS A 159 11.49 3.53 2.64
CA HIS A 159 11.24 3.52 1.20
C HIS A 159 10.89 2.11 0.72
N LEU A 160 9.81 2.02 -0.05
CA LEU A 160 9.39 0.84 -0.78
C LEU A 160 8.98 1.25 -2.19
N VAL A 161 9.51 0.57 -3.19
CA VAL A 161 9.16 0.82 -4.59
C VAL A 161 9.17 -0.50 -5.35
N PHE A 162 8.07 -0.83 -6.01
CA PHE A 162 8.04 -1.91 -7.00
C PHE A 162 8.60 -1.43 -8.32
N ALA A 163 9.32 -2.31 -9.01
CA ALA A 163 9.58 -2.14 -10.44
C ALA A 163 8.24 -2.14 -11.21
N PRO A 164 8.15 -1.43 -12.35
CA PRO A 164 6.90 -1.30 -13.11
C PRO A 164 6.28 -2.64 -13.55
N ASP A 165 7.11 -3.67 -13.74
CA ASP A 165 6.69 -5.03 -14.06
C ASP A 165 6.31 -5.86 -12.82
N GLY A 166 6.56 -5.34 -11.61
CA GLY A 166 6.29 -5.99 -10.33
C GLY A 166 7.19 -7.18 -10.03
N GLN A 167 8.26 -7.40 -10.78
CA GLN A 167 9.19 -8.50 -10.54
C GLN A 167 10.23 -8.19 -9.48
N MET A 168 10.41 -6.92 -9.15
CA MET A 168 11.38 -6.47 -8.17
C MET A 168 10.75 -5.49 -7.19
N LEU A 169 11.09 -5.65 -5.91
CA LEU A 169 10.80 -4.68 -4.85
C LEU A 169 12.11 -4.16 -4.29
N VAL A 170 12.26 -2.85 -4.31
CA VAL A 170 13.34 -2.13 -3.64
C VAL A 170 12.85 -1.72 -2.26
N MET A 171 13.59 -2.06 -1.22
CA MET A 171 13.32 -1.63 0.14
C MET A 171 14.55 -0.95 0.73
N GLY A 172 14.35 0.14 1.46
CA GLY A 172 15.42 0.92 2.04
C GLY A 172 15.07 1.52 3.39
N SER A 173 16.10 1.74 4.19
CA SER A 173 16.00 2.43 5.46
C SER A 173 16.99 3.61 5.50
N ARG A 174 16.49 4.80 5.79
CA ARG A 174 17.31 6.00 5.98
C ARG A 174 18.05 6.04 7.34
N TRP A 175 17.70 5.12 8.23
CA TRP A 175 18.24 5.09 9.60
C TRP A 175 19.54 4.31 9.72
N LYS A 176 19.94 3.60 8.67
CA LYS A 176 21.18 2.84 8.61
C LYS A 176 21.87 3.11 7.28
N ARG A 177 23.19 3.31 7.33
CA ARG A 177 24.02 3.41 6.14
C ARG A 177 23.97 2.11 5.35
N ASP A 178 23.94 2.20 4.02
CA ASP A 178 23.94 1.05 3.11
C ASP A 178 22.78 0.06 3.33
N ALA A 179 21.65 0.55 3.84
CA ALA A 179 20.46 -0.24 4.10
C ALA A 179 19.49 -0.22 2.91
N LEU A 180 19.99 -0.63 1.76
CA LEU A 180 19.20 -0.89 0.56
C LEU A 180 19.15 -2.41 0.32
N ARG A 181 17.95 -2.94 0.00
CA ARG A 181 17.75 -4.35 -0.33
C ARG A 181 16.83 -4.46 -1.54
N LEU A 182 17.10 -5.47 -2.36
CA LEU A 182 16.30 -5.80 -3.52
C LEU A 182 15.65 -7.16 -3.30
N GLY A 183 14.33 -7.21 -3.35
CA GLY A 183 13.57 -8.45 -3.39
C GLY A 183 13.13 -8.74 -4.83
N MET A 184 13.47 -9.90 -5.36
CA MET A 184 13.03 -10.32 -6.69
C MET A 184 11.87 -11.30 -6.57
N PHE A 185 10.81 -11.06 -7.35
CA PHE A 185 9.63 -11.91 -7.44
C PHE A 185 9.61 -12.60 -8.80
N PHE A 186 10.32 -13.71 -8.93
CA PHE A 186 10.24 -14.52 -10.15
C PHE A 186 8.98 -15.40 -10.13
N PHE A 187 8.19 -15.31 -11.19
CA PHE A 187 7.17 -16.29 -11.49
C PHE A 187 7.62 -17.14 -12.69
N PRO A 188 8.01 -18.36 -12.44
CA PRO A 188 7.21 -19.51 -12.79
C PRO A 188 6.90 -20.36 -11.57
N ALA A 189 5.80 -21.11 -11.63
CA ALA A 189 5.15 -21.82 -10.53
C ALA A 189 5.98 -22.93 -9.85
N LEU A 190 7.30 -23.07 -10.11
CA LEU A 190 8.07 -24.24 -9.73
C LEU A 190 9.49 -24.01 -9.17
N LEU A 191 9.91 -22.75 -8.94
CA LEU A 191 11.24 -22.53 -8.38
C LEU A 191 11.19 -21.70 -7.07
N PRO A 192 11.99 -22.09 -6.04
CA PRO A 192 12.12 -21.30 -4.83
C PRO A 192 12.75 -19.94 -5.16
N PHE A 193 12.25 -18.91 -4.51
CA PHE A 193 12.69 -17.52 -4.66
C PHE A 193 14.19 -17.37 -4.46
N TYR A 194 14.88 -16.75 -5.40
CA TYR A 194 16.24 -16.27 -5.22
C TYR A 194 16.22 -14.84 -4.69
N TYR A 195 16.87 -14.63 -3.55
CA TYR A 195 17.17 -13.31 -3.05
C TYR A 195 18.47 -12.84 -3.70
N LEU A 196 18.42 -11.80 -4.49
CA LEU A 196 19.60 -11.04 -4.82
C LEU A 196 19.73 -9.91 -3.78
N VAL A 197 20.54 -10.13 -2.77
CA VAL A 197 20.94 -9.06 -1.83
C VAL A 197 22.09 -8.31 -2.50
N VAL A 198 21.82 -7.15 -3.07
CA VAL A 198 22.88 -6.24 -3.50
C VAL A 198 23.20 -5.35 -2.31
N LEU A 199 24.39 -5.54 -1.77
CA LEU A 199 25.01 -4.64 -0.79
C LEU A 199 25.75 -3.55 -1.57
N PHE A 200 25.39 -2.31 -1.39
CA PHE A 200 26.18 -1.14 -1.74
C PHE A 200 26.61 -0.45 -0.47
#